data_a6fee64d461e1aeb8a94e6dd0ed38163
#
_entry.id   a6fee64d461e1aeb8a94e6dd0ed38163
#
_cell.length_a   1.000
_cell.length_b   1.000
_cell.length_c   1.000
_cell.angle_alpha   90.00
_cell.angle_beta   90.00
_cell.angle_gamma   90.00
#
_symmetry.space_group_name_H-M   'P 1'
#
loop_
_entity.id
_entity.type
_entity.pdbx_description
1 polymer ?
#
loop_
_entity_poly.entity_id
_entity_poly.type
_entity_poly.pdbx_seq_one_letter_code
_entity_poly.pdbx_strand_id
1 'polypeptide(L)'
;MQIAAILTVTAEESPRRAFSFVGRNVPETTRSFAKVDVLGANLLDRTLAKLRDLDTLPPTVLSGRNVSDHVLPSRATRSGSFIDSWEKAVSQYVNAGVETILLVRVGTYADVDYRELISFHHETSSPLSHVYCGETSLDIAVVNAALLRNTDDLVRRALSHLIPQQKRFLYQGYVNRLRNREDLHRLMQDGLRGQCQLRPVGVETRPGVWCGEGSEIDSSVLIQGPAFIGASSKIASGCRIAGISSIERDCEVDCGTMIDSSLVLRGTYVGMALDVKNSIVGNEKIFNLDRNVEVSVSDARLIGRNTKPFAALSGLTSLLRSEAQAGD
;
A
#
# COMPACT_ATOMS: atom_id res chain seq x y z
N MET A 1 -18.85 -3.79 23.23
CA MET A 1 -19.20 -3.28 21.90
C MET A 1 -18.40 -4.06 20.87
N GLN A 2 -19.06 -4.78 19.96
CA GLN A 2 -18.37 -5.53 18.92
C GLN A 2 -18.26 -4.67 17.66
N ILE A 3 -17.02 -4.51 17.18
CA ILE A 3 -16.68 -3.76 15.97
C ILE A 3 -16.19 -4.74 14.91
N ALA A 4 -16.67 -4.61 13.69
CA ALA A 4 -16.13 -5.31 12.53
C ALA A 4 -15.57 -4.32 11.50
N ALA A 5 -14.63 -4.77 10.67
CA ALA A 5 -14.09 -3.96 9.59
C ALA A 5 -14.16 -4.70 8.25
N ILE A 6 -14.56 -3.98 7.21
CA ILE A 6 -14.54 -4.44 5.83
C ILE A 6 -13.60 -3.53 5.02
N LEU A 7 -12.54 -4.13 4.50
CA LEU A 7 -11.57 -3.45 3.65
C LEU A 7 -11.86 -3.78 2.20
N THR A 8 -11.98 -2.78 1.36
CA THR A 8 -12.13 -2.96 -0.10
C THR A 8 -10.87 -2.51 -0.82
N VAL A 9 -10.36 -3.35 -1.70
CA VAL A 9 -9.13 -3.10 -2.46
C VAL A 9 -9.41 -3.30 -3.94
N THR A 10 -9.11 -2.29 -4.76
CA THR A 10 -9.15 -2.46 -6.21
C THR A 10 -8.04 -3.43 -6.63
N ALA A 11 -8.37 -4.47 -7.40
CA ALA A 11 -7.37 -5.38 -7.93
C ALA A 11 -6.51 -4.64 -8.96
N GLU A 12 -5.19 -4.87 -8.92
CA GLU A 12 -4.30 -4.43 -9.98
C GLU A 12 -4.70 -5.07 -11.31
N GLU A 13 -4.73 -4.28 -12.38
CA GLU A 13 -4.83 -4.85 -13.71
C GLU A 13 -3.56 -5.65 -13.99
N SER A 14 -3.74 -6.92 -14.39
CA SER A 14 -2.62 -7.77 -14.78
C SER A 14 -1.85 -7.10 -15.91
N PRO A 15 -0.51 -6.96 -15.82
CA PRO A 15 0.29 -6.27 -16.85
C PRO A 15 0.21 -6.89 -18.25
N ARG A 16 -0.38 -8.07 -18.39
CA ARG A 16 -0.54 -8.79 -19.68
C ARG A 16 -1.57 -8.18 -20.64
N ARG A 17 -2.38 -7.19 -20.24
CA ARG A 17 -3.39 -6.55 -21.11
C ARG A 17 -3.16 -5.05 -21.36
N ALA A 18 -2.09 -4.46 -20.86
CA ALA A 18 -1.77 -3.05 -21.11
C ALA A 18 -1.05 -2.80 -22.47
N PHE A 19 -0.91 -3.79 -23.32
CA PHE A 19 -0.42 -3.62 -24.69
C PHE A 19 -1.59 -3.40 -25.65
N SER A 20 -2.17 -2.23 -25.63
CA SER A 20 -2.93 -1.71 -26.76
C SER A 20 -2.05 -0.71 -27.50
N PHE A 21 -1.61 -1.09 -28.68
CA PHE A 21 -0.88 -0.30 -29.65
C PHE A 21 -1.80 0.74 -30.33
N VAL A 22 -2.47 1.57 -29.58
CA VAL A 22 -3.13 2.78 -30.13
C VAL A 22 -3.04 3.85 -29.06
N GLY A 23 -2.37 4.96 -29.41
CA GLY A 23 -2.18 6.14 -28.59
C GLY A 23 -3.47 6.82 -28.19
N ARG A 24 -4.18 6.27 -27.24
CA ARG A 24 -5.20 6.93 -26.46
C ARG A 24 -4.71 6.91 -25.01
N ASN A 25 -4.56 8.11 -24.45
CA ASN A 25 -4.38 8.32 -23.04
C ASN A 25 -5.47 7.55 -22.30
N VAL A 26 -5.13 6.35 -21.82
CA VAL A 26 -5.95 5.65 -20.82
C VAL A 26 -5.84 6.50 -19.57
N PRO A 27 -6.94 7.00 -19.01
CA PRO A 27 -6.87 7.80 -17.80
C PRO A 27 -6.13 7.01 -16.73
N GLU A 28 -5.13 7.62 -16.10
CA GLU A 28 -4.29 7.04 -15.03
C GLU A 28 -5.08 6.57 -13.79
N THR A 29 -6.38 6.79 -13.77
CA THR A 29 -7.31 6.55 -12.67
C THR A 29 -7.56 5.07 -12.34
N THR A 30 -6.96 4.11 -13.04
CA THR A 30 -7.22 2.68 -12.85
C THR A 30 -6.12 1.89 -12.12
N ARG A 31 -4.99 2.50 -11.76
CA ARG A 31 -3.95 1.79 -11.03
C ARG A 31 -4.12 1.97 -9.52
N SER A 32 -4.41 0.88 -8.82
CA SER A 32 -4.43 0.87 -7.36
C SER A 32 -3.01 0.70 -6.82
N PHE A 33 -2.53 1.68 -6.06
CA PHE A 33 -1.27 1.59 -5.32
C PHE A 33 -1.43 0.94 -3.94
N ALA A 34 -2.62 0.43 -3.62
CA ALA A 34 -2.93 -0.14 -2.30
C ALA A 34 -2.01 -1.30 -1.89
N LYS A 35 -1.49 -2.05 -2.87
CA LYS A 35 -0.59 -3.21 -2.68
C LYS A 35 0.88 -2.90 -3.01
N VAL A 36 1.19 -1.69 -3.41
CA VAL A 36 2.57 -1.26 -3.65
C VAL A 36 3.22 -0.93 -2.31
N ASP A 37 4.42 -1.49 -2.08
CA ASP A 37 5.18 -1.18 -0.88
C ASP A 37 5.69 0.26 -0.93
N VAL A 38 5.57 0.94 0.20
CA VAL A 38 6.15 2.27 0.45
C VAL A 38 6.76 2.25 1.83
N LEU A 39 8.07 2.42 1.90
CA LEU A 39 8.84 2.36 3.15
C LEU A 39 8.63 1.03 3.89
N GLY A 40 8.67 -0.07 3.16
CA GLY A 40 8.71 -1.44 3.68
C GLY A 40 7.37 -2.14 3.85
N ALA A 41 6.23 -1.45 3.69
CA ALA A 41 4.91 -2.09 3.74
C ALA A 41 3.91 -1.38 2.85
N ASN A 42 2.95 -2.11 2.31
CA ASN A 42 1.87 -1.54 1.50
C ASN A 42 0.74 -0.96 2.38
N LEU A 43 -0.16 -0.20 1.75
CA LEU A 43 -1.25 0.46 2.49
C LEU A 43 -2.23 -0.52 3.11
N LEU A 44 -2.48 -1.66 2.47
CA LEU A 44 -3.39 -2.67 3.01
C LEU A 44 -2.82 -3.25 4.32
N ASP A 45 -1.53 -3.64 4.33
CA ASP A 45 -0.87 -4.18 5.52
C ASP A 45 -0.85 -3.16 6.66
N ARG A 46 -0.59 -1.87 6.35
CA ARG A 46 -0.62 -0.78 7.32
C ARG A 46 -2.02 -0.54 7.89
N THR A 47 -3.05 -0.62 7.05
CA THR A 47 -4.44 -0.49 7.48
C THR A 47 -4.84 -1.66 8.38
N LEU A 48 -4.46 -2.89 8.02
CA LEU A 48 -4.66 -4.08 8.85
C LEU A 48 -3.94 -3.97 10.20
N ALA A 49 -2.73 -3.41 10.23
CA ALA A 49 -2.00 -3.17 11.46
C ALA A 49 -2.75 -2.18 12.37
N LYS A 50 -3.23 -1.04 11.83
CA LYS A 50 -4.05 -0.08 12.58
C LYS A 50 -5.34 -0.72 13.16
N LEU A 51 -5.94 -1.68 12.45
CA LEU A 51 -7.13 -2.38 12.92
C LEU A 51 -6.86 -3.39 14.04
N ARG A 52 -5.66 -3.97 14.11
CA ARG A 52 -5.28 -4.86 15.23
C ARG A 52 -5.24 -4.14 16.57
N ASP A 53 -4.94 -2.85 16.56
CA ASP A 53 -4.92 -2.01 17.76
C ASP A 53 -6.32 -1.61 18.25
N LEU A 54 -7.33 -1.92 17.41
CA LEU A 54 -8.74 -1.66 17.73
C LEU A 54 -9.40 -2.93 18.17
N ASP A 55 -9.68 -3.41 19.15
CA ASP A 55 -10.38 -4.63 19.55
C ASP A 55 -11.55 -5.01 18.60
N THR A 56 -11.20 -5.24 17.32
CA THR A 56 -12.13 -5.59 16.25
C THR A 56 -12.15 -7.09 16.00
N LEU A 57 -13.29 -7.60 15.50
CA LEU A 57 -13.33 -8.92 14.88
C LEU A 57 -12.33 -8.97 13.69
N PRO A 58 -11.86 -10.18 13.32
CA PRO A 58 -10.99 -10.32 12.16
C PRO A 58 -11.54 -9.58 10.94
N PRO A 59 -10.79 -8.63 10.34
CA PRO A 59 -11.30 -7.82 9.25
C PRO A 59 -11.51 -8.66 7.98
N THR A 60 -12.58 -8.38 7.25
CA THR A 60 -12.83 -8.97 5.93
C THR A 60 -12.17 -8.11 4.85
N VAL A 61 -11.30 -8.71 4.03
CA VAL A 61 -10.68 -8.04 2.89
C VAL A 61 -11.33 -8.50 1.59
N LEU A 62 -11.93 -7.58 0.86
CA LEU A 62 -12.55 -7.81 -0.44
C LEU A 62 -11.71 -7.19 -1.54
N SER A 63 -11.35 -7.98 -2.54
CA SER A 63 -10.55 -7.53 -3.69
C SER A 63 -11.24 -7.87 -4.99
N GLY A 64 -11.29 -6.94 -5.93
CA GLY A 64 -11.93 -7.19 -7.23
C GLY A 64 -11.62 -6.10 -8.25
N ARG A 65 -11.77 -6.44 -9.55
CA ARG A 65 -11.56 -5.49 -10.66
C ARG A 65 -12.66 -4.42 -10.75
N ASN A 66 -13.86 -4.75 -10.26
CA ASN A 66 -15.05 -3.89 -10.31
C ASN A 66 -15.41 -3.38 -8.90
N VAL A 67 -14.41 -3.08 -8.08
CA VAL A 67 -14.63 -2.43 -6.79
C VAL A 67 -15.28 -1.07 -7.07
N SER A 68 -16.37 -0.78 -6.36
CA SER A 68 -17.02 0.52 -6.44
C SER A 68 -16.02 1.65 -6.20
N ASP A 69 -16.13 2.74 -6.95
CA ASP A 69 -15.30 3.94 -6.75
C ASP A 69 -15.58 4.64 -5.43
N HIS A 70 -16.55 4.17 -4.68
CA HIS A 70 -16.91 4.67 -3.35
C HIS A 70 -16.97 3.53 -2.32
N VAL A 71 -16.63 3.83 -1.07
CA VAL A 71 -16.72 2.89 0.05
C VAL A 71 -18.16 2.40 0.27
N LEU A 72 -19.14 3.24 -0.02
CA LEU A 72 -20.55 2.91 -0.01
C LEU A 72 -21.02 2.65 -1.46
N PRO A 73 -21.45 1.44 -1.80
CA PRO A 73 -21.97 1.15 -3.14
C PRO A 73 -23.23 1.95 -3.39
N SER A 74 -23.29 2.66 -4.53
CA SER A 74 -24.45 3.44 -4.92
C SER A 74 -25.59 2.55 -5.41
N ARG A 75 -26.81 3.09 -5.37
CA ARG A 75 -28.02 2.41 -5.88
C ARG A 75 -27.93 2.06 -7.38
N ALA A 76 -27.15 2.84 -8.14
CA ALA A 76 -26.95 2.66 -9.58
C ALA A 76 -25.87 1.61 -9.93
N THR A 77 -25.09 1.12 -8.93
CA THR A 77 -24.06 0.11 -9.17
C THR A 77 -24.72 -1.21 -9.56
N ARG A 78 -24.41 -1.73 -10.75
CA ARG A 78 -24.97 -3.00 -11.24
C ARG A 78 -24.49 -4.15 -10.34
N SER A 79 -25.39 -5.12 -10.11
CA SER A 79 -25.06 -6.37 -9.43
C SER A 79 -23.90 -7.06 -10.14
N GLY A 80 -22.92 -7.51 -9.39
CA GLY A 80 -21.75 -8.25 -9.87
C GLY A 80 -21.08 -8.94 -8.70
N SER A 81 -20.24 -9.91 -8.97
CA SER A 81 -19.63 -10.81 -7.96
C SER A 81 -18.97 -10.09 -6.79
N PHE A 82 -18.45 -8.87 -6.99
CA PHE A 82 -17.88 -8.06 -5.92
C PHE A 82 -18.94 -7.53 -4.97
N ILE A 83 -20.04 -6.97 -5.50
CA ILE A 83 -21.13 -6.40 -4.71
C ILE A 83 -21.81 -7.48 -3.90
N ASP A 84 -22.06 -8.66 -4.50
CA ASP A 84 -22.65 -9.80 -3.82
C ASP A 84 -21.76 -10.27 -2.65
N SER A 85 -20.43 -10.28 -2.85
CA SER A 85 -19.46 -10.62 -1.80
C SER A 85 -19.46 -9.57 -0.69
N TRP A 86 -19.58 -8.29 -1.05
CA TRP A 86 -19.65 -7.18 -0.10
C TRP A 86 -20.94 -7.24 0.74
N GLU A 87 -22.10 -7.41 0.09
CA GLU A 87 -23.39 -7.55 0.77
C GLU A 87 -23.40 -8.77 1.70
N LYS A 88 -22.83 -9.88 1.25
CA LYS A 88 -22.69 -11.09 2.08
C LYS A 88 -21.82 -10.84 3.31
N ALA A 89 -20.69 -10.15 3.17
CA ALA A 89 -19.82 -9.83 4.30
C ALA A 89 -20.51 -8.93 5.31
N VAL A 90 -21.22 -7.88 4.87
CA VAL A 90 -22.00 -7.01 5.75
C VAL A 90 -23.09 -7.82 6.46
N SER A 91 -23.86 -8.63 5.71
CA SER A 91 -24.94 -9.47 6.28
C SER A 91 -24.41 -10.46 7.33
N GLN A 92 -23.23 -11.05 7.11
CA GLN A 92 -22.60 -11.95 8.09
C GLN A 92 -22.33 -11.24 9.42
N TYR A 93 -21.76 -10.03 9.39
CA TYR A 93 -21.50 -9.25 10.61
C TYR A 93 -22.78 -8.79 11.29
N VAL A 94 -23.77 -8.33 10.52
CA VAL A 94 -25.09 -7.94 11.06
C VAL A 94 -25.75 -9.13 11.78
N ASN A 95 -25.72 -10.32 11.17
CA ASN A 95 -26.29 -11.54 11.76
C ASN A 95 -25.49 -12.06 12.97
N ALA A 96 -24.18 -11.82 13.00
CA ALA A 96 -23.32 -12.13 14.13
C ALA A 96 -23.52 -11.19 15.35
N GLY A 97 -24.40 -10.19 15.23
CA GLY A 97 -24.71 -9.28 16.32
C GLY A 97 -23.74 -8.10 16.48
N VAL A 98 -22.90 -7.86 15.48
CA VAL A 98 -21.99 -6.70 15.46
C VAL A 98 -22.80 -5.40 15.57
N GLU A 99 -22.32 -4.45 16.37
CA GLU A 99 -22.98 -3.16 16.59
C GLU A 99 -22.48 -2.09 15.60
N THR A 100 -21.21 -2.13 15.26
CA THR A 100 -20.55 -1.11 14.44
C THR A 100 -19.69 -1.74 13.34
N ILE A 101 -19.87 -1.30 12.10
CA ILE A 101 -19.07 -1.75 10.97
C ILE A 101 -18.25 -0.57 10.43
N LEU A 102 -16.92 -0.72 10.42
CA LEU A 102 -15.99 0.19 9.78
C LEU A 102 -15.77 -0.27 8.33
N LEU A 103 -16.07 0.60 7.40
CA LEU A 103 -15.88 0.41 5.96
C LEU A 103 -14.69 1.24 5.51
N VAL A 104 -13.68 0.62 4.92
CA VAL A 104 -12.48 1.30 4.42
C VAL A 104 -12.18 0.86 2.99
N ARG A 105 -12.12 1.82 2.07
CA ARG A 105 -11.53 1.57 0.75
C ARG A 105 -10.05 1.94 0.79
N VAL A 106 -9.20 0.94 0.61
CA VAL A 106 -7.75 1.13 0.61
C VAL A 106 -7.30 1.67 -0.74
N GLY A 107 -6.84 2.91 -0.78
CA GLY A 107 -6.40 3.58 -2.00
C GLY A 107 -5.87 4.99 -1.75
N THR A 108 -6.42 5.67 -0.77
CA THR A 108 -5.93 6.97 -0.28
C THR A 108 -5.14 6.74 1.00
N TYR A 109 -3.97 7.37 1.14
CA TYR A 109 -3.27 7.42 2.42
C TYR A 109 -3.77 8.62 3.23
N ALA A 110 -4.24 8.37 4.44
CA ALA A 110 -4.60 9.37 5.42
C ALA A 110 -4.28 8.85 6.83
N ASP A 111 -3.81 9.76 7.68
CA ASP A 111 -3.44 9.42 9.08
C ASP A 111 -4.65 9.41 10.02
N VAL A 112 -5.82 8.98 9.53
CA VAL A 112 -7.06 8.95 10.32
C VAL A 112 -6.89 8.00 11.50
N ASP A 113 -7.23 8.50 12.69
CA ASP A 113 -7.38 7.69 13.88
C ASP A 113 -8.79 7.05 13.88
N TYR A 114 -8.83 5.73 13.74
CA TYR A 114 -10.10 5.00 13.71
C TYR A 114 -10.79 4.98 15.08
N ARG A 115 -10.06 5.11 16.20
CA ARG A 115 -10.66 5.20 17.54
C ARG A 115 -11.43 6.49 17.69
N GLU A 116 -10.83 7.60 17.29
CA GLU A 116 -11.46 8.92 17.30
C GLU A 116 -12.72 8.94 16.42
N LEU A 117 -12.62 8.37 15.20
CA LEU A 117 -13.75 8.25 14.29
C LEU A 117 -14.91 7.43 14.87
N ILE A 118 -14.60 6.29 15.51
CA ILE A 118 -15.61 5.44 16.14
C ILE A 118 -16.23 6.14 17.34
N SER A 119 -15.44 6.82 18.17
CA SER A 119 -15.95 7.62 19.30
C SER A 119 -16.90 8.72 18.81
N PHE A 120 -16.50 9.47 17.79
CA PHE A 120 -17.35 10.48 17.15
C PHE A 120 -18.69 9.88 16.65
N HIS A 121 -18.64 8.70 16.02
CA HIS A 121 -19.83 8.02 15.52
C HIS A 121 -20.82 7.71 16.65
N HIS A 122 -20.31 7.22 17.80
CA HIS A 122 -21.15 6.90 18.95
C HIS A 122 -21.65 8.15 19.69
N GLU A 123 -20.80 9.14 19.92
CA GLU A 123 -21.16 10.40 20.60
C GLU A 123 -22.26 11.15 19.84
N THR A 124 -22.18 11.13 18.50
CA THR A 124 -23.21 11.77 17.67
C THR A 124 -24.44 10.92 17.44
N SER A 125 -24.47 9.69 17.97
CA SER A 125 -25.54 8.69 17.73
C SER A 125 -25.91 8.59 16.25
N SER A 126 -24.91 8.68 15.37
CA SER A 126 -25.10 8.75 13.94
C SER A 126 -25.46 7.38 13.36
N PRO A 127 -26.39 7.30 12.41
CA PRO A 127 -26.65 6.07 11.67
C PRO A 127 -25.47 5.71 10.73
N LEU A 128 -24.77 6.74 10.22
CA LEU A 128 -23.65 6.65 9.30
C LEU A 128 -22.72 7.84 9.51
N SER A 129 -21.45 7.60 9.78
CA SER A 129 -20.40 8.62 9.83
C SER A 129 -19.43 8.42 8.67
N HIS A 130 -19.10 9.48 7.93
CA HIS A 130 -18.26 9.40 6.76
C HIS A 130 -17.14 10.42 6.87
N VAL A 131 -15.90 10.02 6.57
CA VAL A 131 -14.71 10.87 6.69
C VAL A 131 -14.54 11.74 5.46
N TYR A 132 -14.35 13.03 5.68
CA TYR A 132 -14.12 14.04 4.64
C TYR A 132 -12.85 14.84 4.93
N CYS A 133 -12.13 15.19 3.88
CA CYS A 133 -11.11 16.22 3.89
C CYS A 133 -11.59 17.36 2.98
N GLY A 134 -12.01 18.49 3.58
CA GLY A 134 -12.78 19.50 2.90
C GLY A 134 -14.10 18.91 2.38
N GLU A 135 -14.39 19.10 1.11
CA GLU A 135 -15.60 18.57 0.46
C GLU A 135 -15.42 17.16 -0.14
N THR A 136 -14.24 16.57 -0.02
CA THR A 136 -13.94 15.27 -0.64
C THR A 136 -13.94 14.15 0.38
N SER A 137 -14.67 13.08 0.09
CA SER A 137 -14.62 11.83 0.85
C SER A 137 -13.23 11.19 0.82
N LEU A 138 -12.83 10.61 1.96
CA LEU A 138 -11.63 9.77 2.08
C LEU A 138 -11.94 8.27 1.94
N ASP A 139 -13.17 7.91 1.55
CA ASP A 139 -13.60 6.51 1.40
C ASP A 139 -13.44 5.68 2.68
N ILE A 140 -13.70 6.31 3.82
CA ILE A 140 -13.77 5.70 5.15
C ILE A 140 -15.11 6.05 5.76
N ALA A 141 -15.85 5.04 6.22
CA ALA A 141 -17.16 5.24 6.85
C ALA A 141 -17.39 4.28 8.02
N VAL A 142 -18.19 4.71 8.98
CA VAL A 142 -18.65 3.90 10.11
C VAL A 142 -20.17 3.83 10.05
N VAL A 143 -20.71 2.62 10.17
CA VAL A 143 -22.15 2.33 10.06
C VAL A 143 -22.63 1.66 11.33
N ASN A 144 -23.80 2.11 11.84
CA ASN A 144 -24.51 1.41 12.89
C ASN A 144 -25.18 0.15 12.29
N ALA A 145 -24.63 -1.03 12.59
CA ALA A 145 -25.08 -2.30 12.05
C ALA A 145 -26.50 -2.69 12.56
N ALA A 146 -26.91 -2.18 13.70
CA ALA A 146 -28.24 -2.48 14.23
C ALA A 146 -29.37 -2.00 13.30
N LEU A 147 -29.12 -0.91 12.56
CA LEU A 147 -30.07 -0.37 11.60
C LEU A 147 -30.22 -1.20 10.32
N LEU A 148 -29.32 -2.18 10.13
CA LEU A 148 -29.33 -3.08 8.97
C LEU A 148 -29.94 -4.46 9.31
N ARG A 149 -30.29 -4.75 10.58
CA ARG A 149 -30.71 -6.08 11.03
C ARG A 149 -32.09 -6.53 10.55
N ASN A 150 -33.03 -5.62 10.41
CA ASN A 150 -34.44 -5.96 10.16
C ASN A 150 -34.95 -5.42 8.83
N THR A 151 -34.09 -5.35 7.84
CA THR A 151 -34.49 -4.90 6.51
C THR A 151 -34.71 -6.12 5.62
N ASP A 152 -35.95 -6.31 5.14
CA ASP A 152 -36.27 -7.24 4.05
C ASP A 152 -35.61 -6.80 2.74
N ASP A 153 -34.99 -5.65 2.75
CA ASP A 153 -34.24 -5.08 1.64
C ASP A 153 -32.80 -5.54 1.59
N LEU A 154 -32.22 -5.52 0.37
CA LEU A 154 -30.78 -5.68 0.18
C LEU A 154 -30.01 -4.65 1.03
N VAL A 155 -28.94 -5.08 1.70
CA VAL A 155 -28.09 -4.24 2.59
C VAL A 155 -27.73 -2.92 1.91
N ARG A 156 -27.43 -2.96 0.62
CA ARG A 156 -27.12 -1.76 -0.19
C ARG A 156 -28.28 -0.74 -0.21
N ARG A 157 -29.53 -1.21 -0.29
CA ARG A 157 -30.70 -0.34 -0.29
C ARG A 157 -30.88 0.29 1.09
N ALA A 158 -30.74 -0.51 2.16
CA ALA A 158 -30.78 -0.01 3.52
C ALA A 158 -29.73 1.08 3.76
N LEU A 159 -28.47 0.85 3.36
CA LEU A 159 -27.40 1.85 3.45
C LEU A 159 -27.71 3.11 2.68
N SER A 160 -28.31 3.01 1.47
CA SER A 160 -28.65 4.19 0.68
C SER A 160 -29.67 5.10 1.37
N HIS A 161 -30.51 4.56 2.26
CA HIS A 161 -31.43 5.34 3.10
C HIS A 161 -30.74 6.04 4.27
N LEU A 162 -29.55 5.58 4.67
CA LEU A 162 -28.76 6.22 5.75
C LEU A 162 -27.92 7.39 5.23
N ILE A 163 -27.57 7.42 3.93
CA ILE A 163 -26.72 8.47 3.34
C ILE A 163 -27.25 9.89 3.59
N PRO A 164 -28.55 10.20 3.46
CA PRO A 164 -29.06 11.55 3.74
C PRO A 164 -28.91 11.99 5.19
N GLN A 165 -28.81 11.03 6.11
CA GLN A 165 -28.69 11.24 7.56
C GLN A 165 -27.24 11.16 8.06
N GLN A 166 -26.28 11.01 7.16
CA GLN A 166 -24.88 10.86 7.52
C GLN A 166 -24.32 12.07 8.26
N LYS A 167 -23.43 11.81 9.22
CA LYS A 167 -22.59 12.84 9.83
C LYS A 167 -21.23 12.86 9.14
N ARG A 168 -20.71 14.07 8.89
CA ARG A 168 -19.38 14.25 8.33
C ARG A 168 -18.35 14.36 9.44
N PHE A 169 -17.38 13.44 9.48
CA PHE A 169 -16.19 13.57 10.29
C PHE A 169 -15.17 14.37 9.47
N LEU A 170 -14.88 15.60 9.87
CA LEU A 170 -13.98 16.49 9.14
C LEU A 170 -12.54 16.23 9.57
N TYR A 171 -11.78 15.58 8.70
CA TYR A 171 -10.37 15.32 8.89
C TYR A 171 -9.51 16.43 8.32
N GLN A 172 -8.59 16.97 9.13
CA GLN A 172 -7.72 18.09 8.76
C GLN A 172 -6.22 17.71 8.68
N GLY A 173 -5.89 16.42 8.86
CA GLY A 173 -4.52 15.93 8.82
C GLY A 173 -4.00 15.68 7.40
N TYR A 174 -2.86 14.98 7.34
CA TYR A 174 -2.20 14.64 6.10
C TYR A 174 -3.02 13.68 5.23
N VAL A 175 -3.16 13.99 3.94
CA VAL A 175 -3.83 13.15 2.94
C VAL A 175 -2.98 13.09 1.67
N ASN A 176 -2.71 11.87 1.20
CA ASN A 176 -2.16 11.61 -0.12
C ASN A 176 -3.11 10.68 -0.89
N ARG A 177 -3.63 11.13 -2.01
CA ARG A 177 -4.69 10.42 -2.74
C ARG A 177 -4.21 9.27 -3.61
N LEU A 178 -2.90 9.15 -3.81
CA LEU A 178 -2.28 8.10 -4.62
C LEU A 178 -2.93 7.91 -5.99
N ARG A 179 -3.19 9.01 -6.68
CA ARG A 179 -3.84 9.00 -8.01
C ARG A 179 -2.87 8.59 -9.12
N ASN A 180 -1.60 8.90 -8.93
CA ASN A 180 -0.55 8.73 -9.93
C ASN A 180 0.78 8.34 -9.26
N ARG A 181 1.82 8.19 -10.05
CA ARG A 181 3.16 7.81 -9.59
C ARG A 181 3.85 8.93 -8.82
N GLU A 182 3.58 10.16 -9.19
CA GLU A 182 4.08 11.35 -8.50
C GLU A 182 3.55 11.41 -7.07
N ASP A 183 2.26 11.07 -6.86
CA ASP A 183 1.68 10.98 -5.53
C ASP A 183 2.33 9.85 -4.70
N LEU A 184 2.63 8.71 -5.33
CA LEU A 184 3.33 7.59 -4.68
C LEU A 184 4.74 8.02 -4.25
N HIS A 185 5.50 8.66 -5.15
CA HIS A 185 6.84 9.17 -4.88
C HIS A 185 6.81 10.24 -3.78
N ARG A 186 5.84 11.17 -3.82
CA ARG A 186 5.64 12.18 -2.79
C ARG A 186 5.35 11.55 -1.44
N LEU A 187 4.47 10.54 -1.37
CA LEU A 187 4.17 9.84 -0.12
C LEU A 187 5.43 9.23 0.51
N MET A 188 6.28 8.60 -0.30
CA MET A 188 7.57 8.07 0.14
C MET A 188 8.46 9.18 0.72
N GLN A 189 8.59 10.31 0.01
CA GLN A 189 9.40 11.43 0.47
C GLN A 189 8.86 12.06 1.77
N ASP A 190 7.55 12.28 1.85
CA ASP A 190 6.89 12.86 3.03
C ASP A 190 7.03 11.96 4.25
N GLY A 191 6.96 10.63 4.05
CA GLY A 191 7.22 9.65 5.10
C GLY A 191 8.65 9.71 5.61
N LEU A 192 9.65 9.76 4.73
CA LEU A 192 11.07 9.87 5.11
C LEU A 192 11.41 11.21 5.78
N ARG A 193 10.73 12.30 5.40
CA ARG A 193 10.85 13.62 6.05
C ARG A 193 10.10 13.71 7.36
N GLY A 194 9.29 12.71 7.72
CA GLY A 194 8.43 12.76 8.90
C GLY A 194 7.26 13.76 8.81
N GLN A 195 6.84 14.11 7.60
CA GLN A 195 5.72 15.03 7.35
C GLN A 195 4.35 14.34 7.49
N CYS A 196 4.34 13.03 7.62
CA CYS A 196 3.15 12.20 7.88
C CYS A 196 3.51 11.08 8.86
N GLN A 197 2.51 10.30 9.31
CA GLN A 197 2.73 9.17 10.22
C GLN A 197 3.22 7.90 9.50
N LEU A 198 3.47 7.96 8.20
CA LEU A 198 4.05 6.86 7.45
C LEU A 198 5.50 6.65 7.86
N ARG A 199 5.75 5.71 8.77
CA ARG A 199 7.11 5.40 9.24
C ARG A 199 7.72 4.27 8.42
N PRO A 200 9.04 4.34 8.12
CA PRO A 200 9.77 3.21 7.55
C PRO A 200 9.70 1.97 8.46
N VAL A 201 9.58 0.80 7.83
CA VAL A 201 9.59 -0.50 8.55
C VAL A 201 11.03 -0.96 8.70
N GLY A 202 11.62 -0.76 9.87
CA GLY A 202 13.00 -1.10 10.14
C GLY A 202 13.59 -0.28 11.28
N VAL A 203 14.91 -0.27 11.37
CA VAL A 203 15.67 0.45 12.38
C VAL A 203 16.38 1.64 11.76
N GLU A 204 16.32 2.79 12.39
CA GLU A 204 17.11 3.94 12.01
C GLU A 204 18.58 3.72 12.43
N THR A 205 19.44 3.41 11.47
CA THR A 205 20.86 3.10 11.69
C THR A 205 21.74 4.35 11.80
N ARG A 206 21.33 5.42 11.15
CA ARG A 206 21.91 6.77 11.17
C ARG A 206 20.78 7.79 11.01
N PRO A 207 20.94 9.05 11.46
CA PRO A 207 19.91 10.05 11.29
C PRO A 207 19.37 10.12 9.83
N GLY A 208 18.09 9.84 9.67
CA GLY A 208 17.41 9.80 8.38
C GLY A 208 17.67 8.55 7.53
N VAL A 209 18.47 7.57 7.99
CA VAL A 209 18.74 6.32 7.23
C VAL A 209 18.14 5.13 7.96
N TRP A 210 17.17 4.52 7.33
CA TRP A 210 16.42 3.38 7.85
C TRP A 210 16.77 2.10 7.11
N CYS A 211 17.00 1.02 7.84
CA CYS A 211 17.32 -0.29 7.29
C CYS A 211 16.32 -1.33 7.80
N GLY A 212 15.76 -2.11 6.89
CA GLY A 212 14.92 -3.25 7.18
C GLY A 212 15.74 -4.48 7.60
N GLU A 213 15.07 -5.44 8.18
CA GLU A 213 15.68 -6.69 8.67
C GLU A 213 16.37 -7.46 7.53
N GLY A 214 17.59 -7.95 7.76
CA GLY A 214 18.35 -8.75 6.81
C GLY A 214 18.82 -7.95 5.57
N SER A 215 18.82 -6.62 5.60
CA SER A 215 19.44 -5.82 4.54
C SER A 215 20.97 -5.91 4.60
N GLU A 216 21.60 -6.08 3.44
CA GLU A 216 23.05 -6.15 3.28
C GLU A 216 23.56 -4.92 2.52
N ILE A 217 24.43 -4.13 3.14
CA ILE A 217 24.97 -2.91 2.54
C ILE A 217 26.50 -3.01 2.59
N ASP A 218 27.15 -2.99 1.43
CA ASP A 218 28.61 -3.01 1.36
C ASP A 218 29.20 -1.78 2.05
N SER A 219 30.35 -1.94 2.70
CA SER A 219 31.01 -0.88 3.47
C SER A 219 31.43 0.35 2.66
N SER A 220 31.61 0.19 1.34
CA SER A 220 31.97 1.28 0.40
C SER A 220 30.78 2.09 -0.09
N VAL A 221 29.54 1.71 0.28
CA VAL A 221 28.32 2.41 -0.15
C VAL A 221 28.20 3.76 0.53
N LEU A 222 27.95 4.79 -0.27
CA LEU A 222 27.71 6.15 0.21
C LEU A 222 26.21 6.45 0.26
N ILE A 223 25.67 6.66 1.45
CA ILE A 223 24.28 7.08 1.63
C ILE A 223 24.26 8.54 2.09
N GLN A 224 23.66 9.41 1.29
CA GLN A 224 23.56 10.85 1.52
C GLN A 224 22.08 11.28 1.47
N GLY A 225 21.56 11.78 2.58
CA GLY A 225 20.17 12.22 2.73
C GLY A 225 19.28 11.18 3.34
N PRO A 226 18.01 11.48 3.57
CA PRO A 226 17.04 10.53 4.06
C PRO A 226 16.87 9.37 3.09
N ALA A 227 17.05 8.13 3.59
CA ALA A 227 16.97 6.94 2.77
C ALA A 227 16.33 5.78 3.52
N PHE A 228 15.65 4.92 2.78
CA PHE A 228 15.15 3.64 3.27
C PHE A 228 15.72 2.50 2.43
N ILE A 229 16.29 1.51 3.10
CA ILE A 229 16.74 0.25 2.50
C ILE A 229 15.88 -0.86 3.10
N GLY A 230 15.03 -1.47 2.28
CA GLY A 230 14.04 -2.46 2.70
C GLY A 230 14.65 -3.78 3.15
N ALA A 231 13.85 -4.58 3.84
CA ALA A 231 14.25 -5.89 4.35
C ALA A 231 14.73 -6.81 3.21
N SER A 232 15.74 -7.64 3.51
CA SER A 232 16.33 -8.60 2.56
C SER A 232 16.85 -7.98 1.26
N SER A 233 17.15 -6.68 1.25
CA SER A 233 17.73 -6.01 0.09
C SER A 233 19.25 -5.97 0.18
N LYS A 234 19.90 -5.99 -0.99
CA LYS A 234 21.36 -5.99 -1.11
C LYS A 234 21.84 -4.80 -1.93
N ILE A 235 22.78 -4.06 -1.36
CA ILE A 235 23.44 -2.93 -2.03
C ILE A 235 24.93 -3.27 -2.20
N ALA A 236 25.36 -3.46 -3.44
CA ALA A 236 26.74 -3.85 -3.75
C ALA A 236 27.73 -2.68 -3.64
N SER A 237 29.02 -3.00 -3.80
CA SER A 237 30.12 -2.07 -3.59
C SER A 237 30.08 -0.86 -4.53
N GLY A 238 30.54 0.28 -4.02
CA GLY A 238 30.67 1.51 -4.78
C GLY A 238 29.34 2.19 -5.16
N CYS A 239 28.20 1.69 -4.68
CA CYS A 239 26.91 2.32 -4.89
C CYS A 239 26.79 3.65 -4.14
N ARG A 240 25.98 4.55 -4.69
CA ARG A 240 25.64 5.82 -4.07
C ARG A 240 24.12 5.98 -3.98
N ILE A 241 23.61 6.16 -2.77
CA ILE A 241 22.22 6.50 -2.52
C ILE A 241 22.17 7.95 -2.09
N ALA A 242 21.48 8.77 -2.85
CA ALA A 242 21.42 10.23 -2.65
C ALA A 242 19.98 10.74 -2.69
N GLY A 243 19.83 12.02 -2.34
CA GLY A 243 18.50 12.62 -2.26
C GLY A 243 17.59 11.88 -1.26
N ILE A 244 16.29 11.98 -1.47
CA ILE A 244 15.31 11.26 -0.67
C ILE A 244 14.90 10.00 -1.46
N SER A 245 15.52 8.88 -1.13
CA SER A 245 15.41 7.64 -1.89
C SER A 245 14.91 6.48 -1.05
N SER A 246 14.13 5.60 -1.68
CA SER A 246 13.68 4.35 -1.08
C SER A 246 14.03 3.18 -1.99
N ILE A 247 14.65 2.17 -1.42
CA ILE A 247 14.83 0.85 -2.02
C ILE A 247 13.97 -0.09 -1.20
N GLU A 248 12.89 -0.58 -1.80
CA GLU A 248 11.93 -1.44 -1.10
C GLU A 248 12.52 -2.84 -0.86
N ARG A 249 11.79 -3.69 -0.15
CA ARG A 249 12.25 -5.03 0.25
C ARG A 249 12.54 -5.95 -0.93
N ASP A 250 13.39 -6.93 -0.70
CA ASP A 250 13.78 -7.96 -1.68
C ASP A 250 14.47 -7.39 -2.95
N CYS A 251 15.11 -6.23 -2.88
CA CYS A 251 15.80 -5.60 -3.99
C CYS A 251 17.30 -5.93 -4.02
N GLU A 252 17.90 -5.86 -5.20
CA GLU A 252 19.36 -5.94 -5.39
C GLU A 252 19.82 -4.77 -6.26
N VAL A 253 20.77 -3.98 -5.75
CA VAL A 253 21.40 -2.88 -6.50
C VAL A 253 22.86 -3.23 -6.71
N ASP A 254 23.27 -3.37 -7.97
CA ASP A 254 24.60 -3.84 -8.35
C ASP A 254 25.65 -2.72 -8.34
N CYS A 255 26.91 -3.12 -8.41
CA CYS A 255 28.10 -2.30 -8.17
C CYS A 255 28.11 -0.97 -8.94
N GLY A 256 28.53 0.10 -8.25
CA GLY A 256 28.75 1.41 -8.85
C GLY A 256 27.49 2.16 -9.31
N THR A 257 26.30 1.65 -8.96
CA THR A 257 25.02 2.27 -9.33
C THR A 257 24.68 3.42 -8.40
N MET A 258 24.15 4.50 -9.00
CA MET A 258 23.63 5.66 -8.27
C MET A 258 22.11 5.67 -8.28
N ILE A 259 21.50 5.79 -7.09
CA ILE A 259 20.07 6.00 -6.88
C ILE A 259 19.89 7.37 -6.22
N ASP A 260 19.24 8.31 -6.90
CA ASP A 260 19.05 9.67 -6.42
C ASP A 260 17.56 10.06 -6.51
N SER A 261 16.99 10.50 -5.40
CA SER A 261 15.59 10.98 -5.30
C SER A 261 14.61 10.00 -5.96
N SER A 262 14.81 8.69 -5.78
CA SER A 262 14.13 7.65 -6.55
C SER A 262 13.53 6.58 -5.65
N LEU A 263 12.51 5.90 -6.18
CA LEU A 263 11.83 4.78 -5.55
C LEU A 263 12.10 3.50 -6.35
N VAL A 264 12.81 2.55 -5.75
CA VAL A 264 13.00 1.20 -6.28
C VAL A 264 11.94 0.29 -5.67
N LEU A 265 11.04 -0.24 -6.51
CA LEU A 265 9.93 -1.07 -6.08
C LEU A 265 10.40 -2.45 -5.63
N ARG A 266 9.63 -3.08 -4.78
CA ARG A 266 9.89 -4.41 -4.23
C ARG A 266 10.29 -5.43 -5.30
N GLY A 267 11.30 -6.26 -4.96
CA GLY A 267 11.74 -7.37 -5.78
C GLY A 267 12.45 -6.95 -7.08
N THR A 268 12.98 -5.73 -7.14
CA THR A 268 13.67 -5.22 -8.31
C THR A 268 15.17 -5.47 -8.23
N TYR A 269 15.74 -5.93 -9.34
CA TYR A 269 17.16 -5.89 -9.59
C TYR A 269 17.51 -4.64 -10.42
N VAL A 270 18.49 -3.87 -9.94
CA VAL A 270 19.06 -2.71 -10.62
C VAL A 270 20.51 -3.02 -10.95
N GLY A 271 20.84 -3.05 -12.23
CA GLY A 271 22.14 -3.47 -12.75
C GLY A 271 23.29 -2.52 -12.42
N MET A 272 24.49 -2.92 -12.89
CA MET A 272 25.76 -2.27 -12.60
C MET A 272 25.90 -0.91 -13.30
N ALA A 273 26.53 0.06 -12.60
CA ALA A 273 26.94 1.37 -13.11
C ALA A 273 25.79 2.18 -13.75
N LEU A 274 24.56 2.03 -13.23
CA LEU A 274 23.40 2.79 -13.68
C LEU A 274 23.28 4.11 -12.89
N ASP A 275 22.72 5.13 -13.54
CA ASP A 275 22.37 6.41 -12.92
C ASP A 275 20.84 6.58 -12.93
N VAL A 276 20.22 6.33 -11.80
CA VAL A 276 18.76 6.38 -11.60
C VAL A 276 18.42 7.64 -10.83
N LYS A 277 17.87 8.64 -11.53
CA LYS A 277 17.49 9.92 -10.93
C LYS A 277 16.01 10.21 -11.09
N ASN A 278 15.43 10.73 -10.01
CA ASN A 278 14.03 11.18 -9.92
C ASN A 278 13.07 10.23 -10.66
N SER A 279 13.16 8.94 -10.30
CA SER A 279 12.49 7.86 -11.03
C SER A 279 11.85 6.84 -10.11
N ILE A 280 10.83 6.15 -10.63
CA ILE A 280 10.28 4.93 -10.02
C ILE A 280 10.71 3.76 -10.90
N VAL A 281 11.39 2.78 -10.28
CA VAL A 281 11.98 1.63 -10.98
C VAL A 281 11.37 0.33 -10.47
N GLY A 282 10.96 -0.53 -11.38
CA GLY A 282 10.44 -1.85 -11.03
C GLY A 282 9.61 -2.47 -12.14
N ASN A 283 9.37 -3.78 -12.05
CA ASN A 283 8.62 -4.53 -13.05
C ASN A 283 9.17 -4.37 -14.48
N GLU A 284 10.50 -4.39 -14.61
CA GLU A 284 11.19 -4.22 -15.92
C GLU A 284 10.90 -2.86 -16.59
N LYS A 285 10.66 -1.83 -15.77
CA LYS A 285 10.30 -0.49 -16.22
C LYS A 285 11.00 0.59 -15.39
N ILE A 286 11.23 1.71 -16.03
CA ILE A 286 11.66 2.96 -15.39
C ILE A 286 10.64 4.02 -15.75
N PHE A 287 10.07 4.66 -14.73
CA PHE A 287 9.26 5.85 -14.91
C PHE A 287 10.04 7.07 -14.42
N ASN A 288 10.45 7.92 -15.34
CA ASN A 288 11.14 9.17 -15.02
C ASN A 288 10.11 10.26 -14.68
N LEU A 289 10.16 10.79 -13.46
CA LEU A 289 9.20 11.75 -12.95
C LEU A 289 9.37 13.15 -13.57
N ASP A 290 10.62 13.55 -13.93
CA ASP A 290 10.87 14.87 -14.51
C ASP A 290 10.26 15.00 -15.92
N ARG A 291 10.32 13.91 -16.68
CA ARG A 291 9.87 13.88 -18.07
C ARG A 291 8.49 13.28 -18.24
N ASN A 292 7.92 12.71 -17.17
CA ASN A 292 6.66 11.97 -17.20
C ASN A 292 6.68 10.87 -18.30
N VAL A 293 7.75 10.10 -18.36
CA VAL A 293 7.96 9.06 -19.38
C VAL A 293 8.19 7.71 -18.73
N GLU A 294 7.46 6.69 -19.20
CA GLU A 294 7.68 5.28 -18.86
C GLU A 294 8.48 4.60 -19.96
N VAL A 295 9.57 3.97 -19.61
CA VAL A 295 10.42 3.16 -20.49
C VAL A 295 10.39 1.72 -20.03
N SER A 296 10.06 0.79 -20.94
CA SER A 296 10.20 -0.65 -20.69
C SER A 296 11.64 -1.07 -21.01
N VAL A 297 12.26 -1.78 -20.07
CA VAL A 297 13.63 -2.26 -20.19
C VAL A 297 13.56 -3.77 -20.46
N SER A 298 13.95 -4.19 -21.65
CA SER A 298 13.93 -5.61 -22.05
C SER A 298 15.14 -6.40 -21.54
N ASP A 299 16.24 -5.72 -21.24
CA ASP A 299 17.44 -6.37 -20.70
C ASP A 299 17.34 -6.45 -19.16
N ALA A 300 17.08 -7.65 -18.66
CA ALA A 300 16.97 -7.91 -17.22
C ALA A 300 18.28 -7.67 -16.46
N ARG A 301 19.42 -7.53 -17.15
CA ARG A 301 20.72 -7.17 -16.55
C ARG A 301 20.79 -5.69 -16.19
N LEU A 302 19.96 -4.85 -16.82
CA LEU A 302 19.83 -3.44 -16.47
C LEU A 302 18.75 -3.25 -15.41
N ILE A 303 17.50 -3.64 -15.71
CA ILE A 303 16.39 -3.60 -14.76
C ILE A 303 15.63 -4.91 -14.87
N GLY A 304 15.64 -5.69 -13.81
CA GLY A 304 15.03 -7.01 -13.80
C GLY A 304 14.25 -7.29 -12.50
N ARG A 305 13.85 -8.52 -12.39
CA ARG A 305 13.32 -9.05 -11.13
C ARG A 305 14.44 -9.69 -10.34
N ASN A 306 14.48 -9.43 -9.04
CA ASN A 306 15.35 -10.18 -8.16
C ASN A 306 14.76 -11.58 -7.98
N THR A 307 15.33 -12.56 -8.70
CA THR A 307 14.86 -13.95 -8.71
C THR A 307 15.59 -14.83 -7.70
N LYS A 308 16.57 -14.29 -6.98
CA LYS A 308 17.32 -15.05 -5.98
C LYS A 308 16.46 -15.21 -4.73
N PRO A 309 16.00 -16.43 -4.36
CA PRO A 309 15.40 -16.67 -3.06
C PRO A 309 16.51 -16.59 -2.01
N PHE A 310 16.66 -15.45 -1.35
CA PHE A 310 17.72 -15.20 -0.35
C PHE A 310 17.67 -16.19 0.84
N ALA A 311 16.55 -16.84 1.09
CA ALA A 311 16.38 -17.76 2.23
C ALA A 311 16.80 -19.21 1.96
N ALA A 312 16.97 -19.64 0.72
CA ALA A 312 17.24 -21.06 0.41
C ALA A 312 18.73 -21.42 0.30
N LEU A 313 19.61 -20.44 0.05
CA LEU A 313 21.04 -20.72 -0.19
C LEU A 313 21.92 -20.59 1.06
N SER A 314 21.52 -19.80 2.06
CA SER A 314 22.27 -19.71 3.32
C SER A 314 22.22 -21.02 4.15
N GLY A 315 21.13 -21.77 4.01
CA GLY A 315 21.00 -23.09 4.64
C GLY A 315 21.86 -24.18 3.96
N LEU A 316 22.02 -24.13 2.64
CA LEU A 316 22.79 -25.11 1.88
C LEU A 316 24.32 -24.92 2.03
N THR A 317 24.79 -23.68 2.12
CA THR A 317 26.22 -23.40 2.34
C THR A 317 26.68 -23.75 3.76
N SER A 318 25.80 -23.70 4.77
CA SER A 318 26.10 -24.13 6.13
C SER A 318 26.14 -25.68 6.23
N LEU A 319 25.29 -26.40 5.49
CA LEU A 319 25.30 -27.85 5.43
C LEU A 319 26.55 -28.38 4.71
N LEU A 320 26.97 -27.77 3.61
CA LEU A 320 28.18 -28.16 2.87
C LEU A 320 29.49 -27.84 3.64
N ARG A 321 29.50 -26.86 4.55
CA ARG A 321 30.62 -26.58 5.44
C ARG A 321 30.71 -27.57 6.62
N SER A 322 29.60 -28.12 7.10
CA SER A 322 29.60 -29.09 8.18
C SER A 322 30.05 -30.48 7.72
N GLU A 323 29.86 -30.86 6.46
CA GLU A 323 30.35 -32.14 5.90
C GLU A 323 31.83 -32.09 5.55
N ALA A 324 32.40 -30.91 5.26
CA ALA A 324 33.85 -30.77 5.00
C ALA A 324 34.73 -30.78 6.27
N GLN A 325 34.14 -30.65 7.45
CA GLN A 325 34.87 -30.72 8.74
C GLN A 325 34.71 -32.06 9.49
N ALA A 326 33.93 -32.99 8.95
CA ALA A 326 33.74 -34.33 9.54
C ALA A 326 34.54 -35.43 8.84
N GLY A 327 35.48 -35.07 7.97
CA GLY A 327 36.27 -35.99 7.15
C GLY A 327 37.79 -35.79 7.25
N ASP A 328 38.32 -35.47 8.46
CA ASP A 328 39.75 -35.59 8.80
C ASP A 328 39.94 -36.33 10.12
#